data_5185e99008f27d54f7031db6cf0f6eaa
#
_entry.id   5185e99008f27d54f7031db6cf0f6eaa
#
_cell.length_a   1.000
_cell.length_b   1.000
_cell.length_c   1.000
_cell.angle_alpha   90.00
_cell.angle_beta   90.00
_cell.angle_gamma   90.00
#
_symmetry.space_group_name_H-M   'P 1'
#
loop_
_entity.id
_entity.type
_entity.pdbx_description
1 polymer ?
#
loop_
_entity_poly.entity_id
_entity_poly.type
_entity_poly.pdbx_seq_one_letter_code
_entity_poly.pdbx_strand_id
1 'polypeptide(L)'
;LQFHFHHPSEERVNSRGSAMVAHLVHQNTAGQLAVVAVLLDPGESNPLINKVWTYMPLDKGDSVRMPADLLNLNELLPTDQRYYQFMGSLTTPPCTEGVLWMVLKQATPIAREQLKLFSQLFPNNARPVQPANGRAVRSAQ
;
A
#
# COMPACT_ATOMS: atom_id res chain seq x y z
N LEU A 1 5.90 -8.23 -7.90
CA LEU A 1 7.04 -8.67 -7.10
C LEU A 1 6.63 -9.01 -5.67
N GLN A 2 6.00 -8.09 -4.97
CA GLN A 2 5.46 -8.26 -3.62
C GLN A 2 4.42 -7.18 -3.32
N PHE A 3 3.63 -7.36 -2.26
CA PHE A 3 2.83 -6.30 -1.67
C PHE A 3 3.01 -6.27 -0.16
N HIS A 4 2.82 -5.12 0.45
CA HIS A 4 2.95 -4.90 1.89
C HIS A 4 2.09 -3.71 2.34
N PHE A 5 2.01 -3.50 3.64
CA PHE A 5 1.14 -2.48 4.24
C PHE A 5 1.92 -1.53 5.14
N HIS A 6 1.45 -0.28 5.19
CA HIS A 6 1.93 0.73 6.13
C HIS A 6 0.75 1.34 6.92
N HIS A 7 0.98 1.63 8.18
CA HIS A 7 0.06 2.31 9.08
C HIS A 7 0.80 3.45 9.81
N PRO A 8 0.36 4.69 9.66
CA PRO A 8 -0.63 5.24 8.73
C PRO A 8 -0.16 5.18 7.26
N SER A 9 -0.93 5.76 6.33
CA SER A 9 -0.49 5.85 4.93
C SER A 9 0.77 6.70 4.79
N GLU A 10 1.64 6.34 3.86
CA GLU A 10 2.85 7.12 3.53
C GLU A 10 2.57 8.25 2.54
N GLU A 11 1.38 8.26 1.95
CA GLU A 11 0.91 9.24 1.00
C GLU A 11 -0.14 10.17 1.62
N ARG A 12 -0.17 11.41 1.12
CA ARG A 12 -1.25 12.35 1.39
C ARG A 12 -1.82 12.87 0.08
N VAL A 13 -3.14 12.85 -0.03
CA VAL A 13 -3.88 13.43 -1.15
C VAL A 13 -4.64 14.64 -0.64
N ASN A 14 -4.41 15.82 -1.24
CA ASN A 14 -4.97 17.09 -0.77
C ASN A 14 -4.71 17.33 0.74
N SER A 15 -3.48 17.07 1.17
CA SER A 15 -3.01 17.19 2.57
C SER A 15 -3.66 16.21 3.55
N ARG A 16 -4.50 15.29 3.10
CA ARG A 16 -5.15 14.26 3.90
C ARG A 16 -4.44 12.92 3.75
N GLY A 17 -4.05 12.32 4.87
CA GLY A 17 -3.59 10.93 4.95
C GLY A 17 -4.76 9.97 5.12
N SER A 18 -4.53 8.70 4.76
CA SER A 18 -5.45 7.59 5.02
C SER A 18 -4.99 6.77 6.23
N ALA A 19 -5.87 5.92 6.76
CA ALA A 19 -5.55 5.11 7.93
C ALA A 19 -4.43 4.11 7.66
N MET A 20 -4.41 3.52 6.45
CA MET A 20 -3.36 2.63 5.98
C MET A 20 -3.15 2.81 4.48
N VAL A 21 -2.11 2.17 3.96
CA VAL A 21 -1.88 1.99 2.53
C VAL A 21 -1.36 0.59 2.26
N ALA A 22 -1.75 0.02 1.13
CA ALA A 22 -1.13 -1.16 0.55
C ALA A 22 -0.26 -0.73 -0.65
N HIS A 23 0.99 -1.14 -0.65
CA HIS A 23 1.91 -0.95 -1.77
C HIS A 23 2.06 -2.25 -2.55
N LEU A 24 1.68 -2.22 -3.82
CA LEU A 24 1.87 -3.34 -4.75
C LEU A 24 3.09 -3.05 -5.60
N VAL A 25 4.20 -3.70 -5.28
CA VAL A 25 5.50 -3.45 -5.90
C VAL A 25 5.67 -4.32 -7.13
N HIS A 26 5.99 -3.70 -8.25
CA HIS A 26 6.23 -4.33 -9.54
C HIS A 26 7.66 -4.07 -10.02
N GLN A 27 8.21 -5.03 -10.75
CA GLN A 27 9.52 -4.91 -11.36
C GLN A 27 9.48 -5.51 -12.76
N ASN A 28 10.03 -4.79 -13.74
CA ASN A 28 10.17 -5.32 -15.09
C ASN A 28 11.49 -6.10 -15.27
N THR A 29 11.70 -6.67 -16.46
CA THR A 29 12.91 -7.45 -16.76
C THR A 29 14.20 -6.62 -16.76
N ALA A 30 14.10 -5.29 -16.93
CA ALA A 30 15.23 -4.36 -16.84
C ALA A 30 15.53 -3.92 -15.40
N GLY A 31 14.78 -4.41 -14.40
CA GLY A 31 14.95 -4.06 -12.99
C GLY A 31 14.29 -2.76 -12.57
N GLN A 32 13.56 -2.07 -13.45
CA GLN A 32 12.84 -0.85 -13.10
C GLN A 32 11.63 -1.16 -12.22
N LEU A 33 11.41 -0.30 -11.23
CA LEU A 33 10.35 -0.48 -10.22
C LEU A 33 9.16 0.44 -10.47
N ALA A 34 7.97 -0.09 -10.23
CA ALA A 34 6.74 0.66 -10.17
C ALA A 34 5.92 0.20 -8.95
N VAL A 35 5.25 1.13 -8.29
CA VAL A 35 4.40 0.84 -7.13
C VAL A 35 3.00 1.39 -7.37
N VAL A 36 2.01 0.53 -7.19
CA VAL A 36 0.60 0.96 -7.08
C VAL A 36 0.27 1.08 -5.60
N ALA A 37 -0.13 2.27 -5.17
CA ALA A 37 -0.54 2.54 -3.80
C ALA A 37 -2.06 2.56 -3.70
N VAL A 38 -2.61 1.69 -2.87
CA VAL A 38 -4.05 1.59 -2.57
C VAL A 38 -4.27 2.12 -1.17
N LEU A 39 -4.88 3.30 -1.05
CA LEU A 39 -5.22 3.90 0.24
C LEU A 39 -6.36 3.11 0.90
N LEU A 40 -6.27 2.92 2.20
CA LEU A 40 -7.24 2.15 2.99
C LEU A 40 -7.82 3.03 4.09
N ASP A 41 -9.14 3.15 4.11
CA ASP A 41 -9.87 3.93 5.11
C ASP A 41 -10.97 3.08 5.78
N PRO A 42 -11.37 3.40 7.02
CA PRO A 42 -12.41 2.64 7.73
C PRO A 42 -13.72 2.57 6.96
N GLY A 43 -14.29 1.36 6.86
CA GLY A 43 -15.54 1.08 6.17
C GLY A 43 -15.91 -0.39 6.31
N GLU A 44 -16.37 -0.98 5.22
CA GLU A 44 -16.70 -2.40 5.18
C GLU A 44 -15.46 -3.28 5.26
N SER A 45 -15.62 -4.50 5.73
CA SER A 45 -14.56 -5.51 5.79
C SER A 45 -14.05 -5.86 4.39
N ASN A 46 -12.72 -5.92 4.24
CA ASN A 46 -12.09 -6.33 2.99
C ASN A 46 -11.79 -7.83 3.02
N PRO A 47 -12.29 -8.63 2.07
CA PRO A 47 -12.10 -10.09 2.07
C PRO A 47 -10.65 -10.51 1.85
N LEU A 48 -9.87 -9.80 1.03
CA LEU A 48 -8.46 -10.10 0.82
C LEU A 48 -7.67 -9.88 2.11
N ILE A 49 -7.93 -8.77 2.82
CA ILE A 49 -7.25 -8.46 4.08
C ILE A 49 -7.59 -9.50 5.15
N ASN A 50 -8.83 -9.97 5.22
CA ASN A 50 -9.20 -11.08 6.10
C ASN A 50 -8.35 -12.33 5.84
N LYS A 51 -8.16 -12.69 4.58
CA LYS A 51 -7.32 -13.84 4.20
C LYS A 51 -5.86 -13.62 4.60
N VAL A 52 -5.31 -12.46 4.30
CA VAL A 52 -3.91 -12.14 4.64
C VAL A 52 -3.69 -12.12 6.15
N TRP A 53 -4.59 -11.46 6.92
CA TRP A 53 -4.48 -11.42 8.39
C TRP A 53 -4.62 -12.80 9.04
N THR A 54 -5.42 -13.69 8.46
CA THR A 54 -5.57 -15.07 8.95
C THR A 54 -4.25 -15.84 8.93
N TYR A 55 -3.42 -15.61 7.92
CA TYR A 55 -2.13 -16.28 7.75
C TYR A 55 -0.92 -15.46 8.20
N MET A 56 -1.15 -14.23 8.68
CA MET A 56 -0.06 -13.35 9.07
C MET A 56 0.67 -13.91 10.30
N PRO A 57 2.01 -14.10 10.24
CA PRO A 57 2.77 -14.52 11.40
C PRO A 57 2.74 -13.43 12.48
N LEU A 58 2.72 -13.84 13.74
CA LEU A 58 2.67 -12.92 14.88
C LEU A 58 4.05 -12.45 15.31
N ASP A 59 5.08 -13.26 15.04
CA ASP A 59 6.45 -12.96 15.42
C ASP A 59 7.22 -12.34 14.23
N LYS A 60 8.00 -11.30 14.54
CA LYS A 60 8.80 -10.60 13.53
C LYS A 60 9.87 -11.52 12.93
N GLY A 61 9.90 -11.56 11.61
CA GLY A 61 10.85 -12.38 10.85
C GLY A 61 10.33 -13.77 10.49
N ASP A 62 9.21 -14.17 11.05
CA ASP A 62 8.57 -15.43 10.68
C ASP A 62 7.88 -15.34 9.31
N SER A 63 7.75 -16.47 8.66
CA SER A 63 7.08 -16.59 7.36
C SER A 63 6.07 -17.73 7.38
N VAL A 64 4.90 -17.49 6.81
CA VAL A 64 3.85 -18.49 6.63
C VAL A 64 3.52 -18.59 5.16
N ARG A 65 3.52 -19.83 4.63
CA ARG A 65 3.09 -20.09 3.26
C ARG A 65 1.57 -20.21 3.22
N MET A 66 0.94 -19.42 2.38
CA MET A 66 -0.50 -19.50 2.13
C MET A 66 -0.80 -20.57 1.06
N PRO A 67 -2.01 -21.17 1.07
CA PRO A 67 -2.46 -22.01 -0.03
C PRO A 67 -2.37 -21.29 -1.37
N ALA A 68 -2.01 -22.04 -2.43
CA ALA A 68 -1.98 -21.48 -3.78
C ALA A 68 -3.38 -20.96 -4.19
N ASP A 69 -3.39 -19.92 -4.97
CA ASP A 69 -4.62 -19.30 -5.53
C ASP A 69 -5.65 -18.80 -4.50
N LEU A 70 -5.26 -18.67 -3.22
CA LEU A 70 -6.15 -18.13 -2.19
C LEU A 70 -6.39 -16.63 -2.37
N LEU A 71 -5.39 -15.87 -2.82
CA LEU A 71 -5.45 -14.41 -2.93
C LEU A 71 -5.81 -13.96 -4.35
N ASN A 72 -6.83 -13.12 -4.44
CA ASN A 72 -7.13 -12.34 -5.64
C ASN A 72 -6.90 -10.86 -5.35
N LEU A 73 -5.80 -10.30 -5.84
CA LEU A 73 -5.42 -8.91 -5.58
C LEU A 73 -6.43 -7.89 -6.13
N ASN A 74 -7.30 -8.28 -7.06
CA ASN A 74 -8.40 -7.41 -7.51
C ASN A 74 -9.39 -7.07 -6.39
N GLU A 75 -9.49 -7.89 -5.36
CA GLU A 75 -10.33 -7.62 -4.18
C GLU A 75 -9.82 -6.43 -3.35
N LEU A 76 -8.56 -6.03 -3.55
CA LEU A 76 -7.97 -4.88 -2.89
C LEU A 76 -8.20 -3.58 -3.66
N LEU A 77 -8.39 -3.66 -4.97
CA LEU A 77 -8.51 -2.48 -5.82
C LEU A 77 -9.89 -1.83 -5.66
N PRO A 78 -9.97 -0.49 -5.60
CA PRO A 78 -11.25 0.21 -5.60
C PRO A 78 -11.91 0.12 -6.98
N THR A 79 -13.22 0.43 -7.04
CA THR A 79 -13.96 0.46 -8.31
C THR A 79 -13.44 1.54 -9.25
N ASP A 80 -13.14 2.72 -8.72
CA ASP A 80 -12.53 3.81 -9.48
C ASP A 80 -11.00 3.68 -9.40
N GLN A 81 -10.38 3.35 -10.51
CA GLN A 81 -8.94 3.11 -10.61
C GLN A 81 -8.17 4.30 -11.20
N ARG A 82 -8.75 5.49 -11.23
CA ARG A 82 -8.01 6.71 -11.57
C ARG A 82 -6.93 6.98 -10.53
N TYR A 83 -5.81 7.53 -10.95
CA TYR A 83 -4.63 7.64 -10.10
C TYR A 83 -3.86 8.94 -10.32
N TYR A 84 -3.03 9.28 -9.34
CA TYR A 84 -1.95 10.25 -9.47
C TYR A 84 -0.65 9.51 -9.77
N GLN A 85 0.15 10.07 -10.68
CA GLN A 85 1.42 9.49 -11.08
C GLN A 85 2.57 10.45 -10.83
N PHE A 86 3.66 9.94 -10.27
CA PHE A 86 4.89 10.72 -10.08
C PHE A 86 6.10 9.79 -9.96
N MET A 87 7.29 10.35 -10.12
CA MET A 87 8.54 9.64 -9.86
C MET A 87 8.96 9.86 -8.41
N GLY A 88 9.34 8.80 -7.74
CA GLY A 88 9.73 8.83 -6.34
C GLY A 88 10.78 7.77 -6.00
N SER A 89 10.75 7.29 -4.78
CA SER A 89 11.70 6.32 -4.25
C SER A 89 10.98 5.18 -3.50
N LEU A 90 11.73 4.12 -3.19
CA LEU A 90 11.32 3.20 -2.14
C LEU A 90 11.27 3.94 -0.80
N THR A 91 10.43 3.47 0.12
CA THR A 91 10.21 4.12 1.42
C THR A 91 10.94 3.42 2.57
N THR A 92 11.68 2.37 2.26
CA THR A 92 12.61 1.69 3.19
C THR A 92 14.05 1.92 2.76
N PRO A 93 15.00 2.08 3.71
CA PRO A 93 16.41 2.25 3.37
C PRO A 93 16.94 1.16 2.42
N PRO A 94 17.71 1.52 1.39
CA PRO A 94 18.38 2.81 1.13
C PRO A 94 17.53 3.85 0.39
N CYS A 95 16.21 3.67 0.31
CA CYS A 95 15.28 4.60 -0.36
C CYS A 95 15.64 4.85 -1.83
N THR A 96 15.91 3.78 -2.55
CA THR A 96 16.31 3.80 -3.97
C THR A 96 15.34 4.64 -4.79
N GLU A 97 15.87 5.60 -5.55
CA GLU A 97 15.10 6.49 -6.42
C GLU A 97 14.78 5.84 -7.78
N GLY A 98 14.06 6.57 -8.65
CA GLY A 98 13.68 6.10 -9.97
C GLY A 98 12.50 5.14 -9.97
N VAL A 99 11.66 5.19 -8.94
CA VAL A 99 10.46 4.36 -8.80
C VAL A 99 9.25 5.12 -9.36
N LEU A 100 8.51 4.49 -10.26
CA LEU A 100 7.24 5.03 -10.76
C LEU A 100 6.14 4.75 -9.73
N TRP A 101 5.49 5.80 -9.24
CA TRP A 101 4.38 5.70 -8.29
C TRP A 101 3.04 6.00 -8.97
N MET A 102 2.05 5.18 -8.67
CA MET A 102 0.65 5.36 -9.06
C MET A 102 -0.21 5.24 -7.80
N VAL A 103 -0.70 6.37 -7.30
CA VAL A 103 -1.54 6.43 -6.09
C VAL A 103 -3.01 6.50 -6.53
N LEU A 104 -3.78 5.47 -6.22
CA LEU A 104 -5.20 5.42 -6.57
C LEU A 104 -5.97 6.51 -5.82
N LYS A 105 -6.85 7.23 -6.53
CA LYS A 105 -7.58 8.38 -5.97
C LYS A 105 -8.67 7.95 -4.99
N GLN A 106 -9.32 6.82 -5.26
CA GLN A 106 -10.35 6.26 -4.39
C GLN A 106 -9.72 5.31 -3.38
N ALA A 107 -10.03 5.51 -2.10
CA ALA A 107 -9.63 4.58 -1.06
C ALA A 107 -10.49 3.30 -1.09
N THR A 108 -9.89 2.18 -0.71
CA THR A 108 -10.59 0.92 -0.47
C THR A 108 -11.00 0.85 1.00
N PRO A 109 -12.24 0.43 1.31
CA PRO A 109 -12.66 0.29 2.70
C PRO A 109 -12.04 -0.93 3.37
N ILE A 110 -11.73 -0.79 4.67
CA ILE A 110 -11.37 -1.88 5.55
C ILE A 110 -12.15 -1.76 6.86
N ALA A 111 -12.41 -2.88 7.54
CA ALA A 111 -13.06 -2.85 8.84
C ALA A 111 -12.14 -2.26 9.92
N ARG A 112 -12.74 -1.60 10.91
CA ARG A 112 -11.99 -1.04 12.05
C ARG A 112 -11.21 -2.10 12.82
N GLU A 113 -11.74 -3.31 12.90
CA GLU A 113 -11.08 -4.46 13.55
C GLU A 113 -9.84 -4.91 12.77
N GLN A 114 -9.91 -4.90 11.44
CA GLN A 114 -8.76 -5.21 10.58
C GLN A 114 -7.64 -4.17 10.76
N LEU A 115 -8.01 -2.89 10.78
CA LEU A 115 -7.09 -1.79 11.02
C LEU A 115 -6.46 -1.88 12.42
N LYS A 116 -7.29 -2.14 13.45
CA LYS A 116 -6.84 -2.25 14.84
C LYS A 116 -5.81 -3.36 15.01
N LEU A 117 -6.06 -4.54 14.44
CA LEU A 117 -5.14 -5.66 14.53
C LEU A 117 -3.78 -5.32 13.92
N PHE A 118 -3.75 -4.74 12.72
CA PHE A 118 -2.49 -4.35 12.08
C PHE A 118 -1.75 -3.28 12.90
N SER A 119 -2.45 -2.26 13.36
CA SER A 119 -1.84 -1.17 14.13
C SER A 119 -1.27 -1.61 15.48
N GLN A 120 -1.78 -2.69 16.06
CA GLN A 120 -1.23 -3.29 17.28
C GLN A 120 0.08 -4.04 17.01
N LEU A 121 0.18 -4.72 15.86
CA LEU A 121 1.37 -5.50 15.49
C LEU A 121 2.46 -4.61 14.86
N PHE A 122 2.08 -3.64 14.07
CA PHE A 122 3.00 -2.79 13.30
C PHE A 122 2.63 -1.30 13.46
N PRO A 123 2.72 -0.75 14.69
CA PRO A 123 2.40 0.66 14.92
C PRO A 123 3.42 1.58 14.23
N ASN A 124 2.91 2.58 13.50
CA ASN A 124 3.74 3.63 12.89
C ASN A 124 4.90 3.11 12.03
N ASN A 125 4.65 2.08 11.21
CA ASN A 125 5.66 1.56 10.28
C ASN A 125 5.75 2.38 8.97
N ALA A 126 5.24 3.60 8.97
CA ALA A 126 5.26 4.52 7.84
C ALA A 126 6.46 5.47 7.92
N ARG A 127 7.10 5.71 6.76
CA ARG A 127 8.06 6.79 6.61
C ARG A 127 7.33 8.14 6.63
N PRO A 128 7.86 9.20 7.27
CA PRO A 128 7.28 10.52 7.16
C PRO A 128 7.15 11.00 5.71
N VAL A 129 6.08 11.71 5.42
CA VAL A 129 5.84 12.27 4.08
C VAL A 129 6.97 13.21 3.69
N GLN A 130 7.49 13.04 2.48
CA GLN A 130 8.58 13.85 1.93
C GLN A 130 8.02 14.96 1.04
N PRO A 131 8.69 16.14 0.97
CA PRO A 131 8.26 17.20 0.08
C PRO A 131 8.38 16.78 -1.39
N ALA A 132 7.54 17.37 -2.25
CA ALA A 132 7.57 17.07 -3.68
C ALA A 132 8.85 17.56 -4.37
N ASN A 133 9.51 18.60 -3.84
CA ASN A 133 10.77 19.17 -4.37
C ASN A 133 10.70 19.48 -5.87
N GLY A 134 9.57 20.03 -6.33
CA GLY A 134 9.38 20.38 -7.73
C GLY A 134 9.06 19.22 -8.67
N ARG A 135 8.90 17.99 -8.15
CA ARG A 135 8.50 16.85 -8.98
C ARG A 135 7.10 17.05 -9.53
N ALA A 136 6.93 16.71 -10.82
CA ALA A 136 5.63 16.76 -11.45
C ALA A 136 4.73 15.61 -10.96
N VAL A 137 3.49 15.94 -10.59
CA VAL A 137 2.44 14.96 -10.30
C VAL A 137 1.40 15.06 -11.42
N ARG A 138 1.19 13.95 -12.12
CA ARG A 138 0.18 13.84 -13.17
C ARG A 138 -1.07 13.18 -12.62
N SER A 139 -2.22 13.59 -13.15
CA SER A 139 -3.52 13.02 -12.78
C SER A 139 -4.07 12.24 -13.97
N ALA A 140 -4.23 10.94 -13.83
CA ALA A 140 -4.93 10.12 -14.81
C ALA A 140 -6.45 10.30 -14.63
N GLN A 141 -7.13 10.39 -15.76
CA GLN A 141 -8.59 10.52 -15.82
C GLN A 141 -9.26 9.14 -15.79
#